data_a456aa8cf639f3f898ced1536dc8d30e
#
_entry.id   a456aa8cf639f3f898ced1536dc8d30e
#
_cell.length_a   1.000
_cell.length_b   1.000
_cell.length_c   1.000
_cell.angle_alpha   90.00
_cell.angle_beta   90.00
_cell.angle_gamma   90.00
#
_symmetry.space_group_name_H-M   'P 1'
#
loop_
_entity.id
_entity.type
_entity.pdbx_description
1 polymer ?
#
loop_
_entity_poly.entity_id
_entity_poly.type
_entity_poly.pdbx_seq_one_letter_code
_entity_poly.pdbx_strand_id
1 'polypeptide(L)'
;TNTVGFTRIMDTAFDYFRKQGGGHLAAISSIAGTKGLGAAAAYSASKRYQNTYLDALAQLSRMQRLDIRITDIRPGFVDTPLLREGKYPMLMRPEKVATRIVRALEQRKRRIVIDRRYAVLVFFWRLIPEWLWERLPIRTK
;
A
#
# COMPACT_ATOMS: atom_id res chain seq x y z
N THR A 1 -0.50 6.51 -14.23
CA THR A 1 0.68 6.53 -13.34
C THR A 1 0.65 5.38 -12.34
N ASN A 2 -0.43 5.23 -11.53
CA ASN A 2 -0.53 4.23 -10.46
C ASN A 2 -0.64 2.76 -10.90
N THR A 3 -0.82 2.48 -12.19
CA THR A 3 -0.91 1.14 -12.77
C THR A 3 0.24 0.90 -13.73
N VAL A 4 0.13 1.27 -15.00
CA VAL A 4 1.14 0.99 -16.03
C VAL A 4 2.54 1.50 -15.64
N GLY A 5 2.67 2.76 -15.20
CA GLY A 5 3.96 3.29 -14.75
C GLY A 5 4.52 2.55 -13.55
N PHE A 6 3.67 2.22 -12.59
CA PHE A 6 4.03 1.41 -11.42
C PHE A 6 4.55 0.03 -11.84
N THR A 7 3.82 -0.68 -12.71
CA THR A 7 4.22 -2.01 -13.21
C THR A 7 5.59 -1.95 -13.86
N ARG A 8 5.79 -1.02 -14.80
CA ARG A 8 7.07 -0.89 -15.51
C ARG A 8 8.26 -0.70 -14.55
N ILE A 9 8.10 0.17 -13.55
CA ILE A 9 9.15 0.40 -12.55
C ILE A 9 9.41 -0.87 -11.73
N MET A 10 8.35 -1.52 -11.25
CA MET A 10 8.48 -2.73 -10.42
C MET A 10 9.10 -3.89 -11.20
N ASP A 11 8.70 -4.10 -12.45
CA ASP A 11 9.25 -5.16 -13.31
C ASP A 11 10.73 -4.92 -13.61
N THR A 12 11.07 -3.69 -14.01
CA THR A 12 12.47 -3.32 -14.29
C THR A 12 13.35 -3.53 -13.06
N ALA A 13 12.88 -3.09 -11.89
CA ALA A 13 13.64 -3.23 -10.65
C ALA A 13 13.70 -4.69 -10.19
N PHE A 14 12.63 -5.48 -10.36
CA PHE A 14 12.62 -6.90 -10.03
C PHE A 14 13.60 -7.68 -10.91
N ASP A 15 13.62 -7.42 -12.22
CA ASP A 15 14.57 -8.03 -13.16
C ASP A 15 16.01 -7.64 -12.87
N TYR A 16 16.24 -6.38 -12.50
CA TYR A 16 17.56 -5.92 -12.07
C TYR A 16 18.06 -6.71 -10.85
N PHE A 17 17.23 -6.80 -9.79
CA PHE A 17 17.61 -7.54 -8.59
C PHE A 17 17.74 -9.04 -8.83
N ARG A 18 16.93 -9.60 -9.73
CA ARG A 18 17.08 -11.01 -10.14
C ARG A 18 18.45 -11.28 -10.75
N LYS A 19 18.91 -10.40 -11.64
CA LYS A 19 20.23 -10.51 -12.28
C LYS A 19 21.38 -10.25 -11.31
N GLN A 20 21.20 -9.35 -10.36
CA GLN A 20 22.20 -9.00 -9.35
C GLN A 20 22.32 -10.06 -8.24
N GLY A 21 21.36 -10.98 -8.11
CA GLY A 21 21.36 -12.01 -7.08
C GLY A 21 20.58 -11.65 -5.82
N GLY A 22 19.93 -10.49 -5.74
CA GLY A 22 19.09 -10.12 -4.61
C GLY A 22 18.85 -8.63 -4.49
N GLY A 23 17.89 -8.25 -3.63
CA GLY A 23 17.56 -6.86 -3.40
C GLY A 23 16.32 -6.63 -2.55
N HIS A 24 15.94 -5.37 -2.38
CA HIS A 24 14.76 -4.99 -1.61
C HIS A 24 13.92 -3.96 -2.38
N LEU A 25 12.74 -4.37 -2.83
CA LEU A 25 11.74 -3.52 -3.44
C LEU A 25 10.76 -3.02 -2.38
N ALA A 26 10.55 -1.72 -2.33
CA ALA A 26 9.53 -1.13 -1.47
C ALA A 26 8.63 -0.18 -2.27
N ALA A 27 7.34 -0.24 -2.03
CA ALA A 27 6.38 0.64 -2.68
C ALA A 27 5.37 1.21 -1.70
N ILE A 28 5.03 2.49 -1.90
CA ILE A 28 4.01 3.18 -1.13
C ILE A 28 2.67 3.01 -1.85
N SER A 29 1.88 2.06 -1.37
CA SER A 29 0.52 1.84 -1.83
C SER A 29 -0.49 2.67 -1.01
N SER A 30 -1.48 2.08 -0.40
CA SER A 30 -2.42 2.76 0.52
C SER A 30 -3.32 1.75 1.23
N ILE A 31 -3.88 2.12 2.38
CA ILE A 31 -5.03 1.43 2.98
C ILE A 31 -6.26 1.49 2.08
N ALA A 32 -6.38 2.51 1.22
CA ALA A 32 -7.47 2.67 0.26
C ALA A 32 -7.59 1.49 -0.72
N GLY A 33 -6.53 0.71 -0.91
CA GLY A 33 -6.57 -0.52 -1.69
C GLY A 33 -7.21 -1.72 -0.96
N THR A 34 -7.64 -1.57 0.30
CA THR A 34 -8.22 -2.68 1.07
C THR A 34 -9.66 -2.99 0.69
N LYS A 35 -10.46 -1.96 0.43
CA LYS A 35 -11.86 -2.01 -0.02
C LYS A 35 -12.12 -0.95 -1.08
N GLY A 36 -13.15 -1.14 -1.91
CA GLY A 36 -13.63 -0.11 -2.82
C GLY A 36 -14.17 1.10 -2.06
N LEU A 37 -13.76 2.30 -2.44
CA LEU A 37 -14.20 3.56 -1.84
C LEU A 37 -14.98 4.38 -2.86
N GLY A 38 -16.31 4.53 -2.68
CA GLY A 38 -17.18 5.22 -3.62
C GLY A 38 -16.76 6.66 -3.90
N ALA A 39 -16.31 7.39 -2.87
CA ALA A 39 -15.81 8.76 -3.00
C ALA A 39 -14.44 8.86 -3.75
N ALA A 40 -13.76 7.76 -3.97
CA ALA A 40 -12.43 7.70 -4.60
C ALA A 40 -12.22 6.39 -5.38
N ALA A 41 -13.21 6.00 -6.21
CA ALA A 41 -13.26 4.70 -6.88
C ALA A 41 -12.00 4.39 -7.70
N ALA A 42 -11.61 5.27 -8.62
CA ALA A 42 -10.42 5.08 -9.44
C ALA A 42 -9.13 5.01 -8.60
N TYR A 43 -9.04 5.81 -7.54
CA TYR A 43 -7.90 5.79 -6.64
C TYR A 43 -7.83 4.48 -5.87
N SER A 44 -8.91 4.05 -5.22
CA SER A 44 -8.96 2.80 -4.46
C SER A 44 -8.69 1.58 -5.36
N ALA A 45 -9.23 1.56 -6.58
CA ALA A 45 -8.96 0.52 -7.57
C ALA A 45 -7.47 0.48 -7.95
N SER A 46 -6.86 1.65 -8.22
CA SER A 46 -5.42 1.72 -8.55
C SER A 46 -4.52 1.27 -7.39
N LYS A 47 -4.90 1.58 -6.15
CA LYS A 47 -4.16 1.14 -4.96
C LYS A 47 -4.37 -0.36 -4.66
N ARG A 48 -5.56 -0.90 -4.97
CA ARG A 48 -5.80 -2.34 -4.93
C ARG A 48 -4.93 -3.09 -5.94
N TYR A 49 -4.83 -2.56 -7.15
CA TYR A 49 -3.92 -3.08 -8.16
C TYR A 49 -2.48 -3.18 -7.62
N GLN A 50 -1.94 -2.09 -7.04
CA GLN A 50 -0.60 -2.07 -6.48
C GLN A 50 -0.43 -3.12 -5.36
N ASN A 51 -1.40 -3.22 -4.43
CA ASN A 51 -1.36 -4.21 -3.35
C ASN A 51 -1.27 -5.64 -3.90
N THR A 52 -2.13 -5.98 -4.87
CA THR A 52 -2.18 -7.31 -5.48
C THR A 52 -0.91 -7.61 -6.28
N TYR A 53 -0.40 -6.61 -7.00
CA TYR A 53 0.83 -6.75 -7.78
C TYR A 53 2.05 -7.05 -6.89
N LEU A 54 2.19 -6.33 -5.77
CA LEU A 54 3.25 -6.57 -4.78
C LEU A 54 3.11 -7.93 -4.10
N ASP A 55 1.88 -8.41 -3.89
CA ASP A 55 1.64 -9.76 -3.38
C ASP A 55 2.12 -10.82 -4.39
N ALA A 56 1.82 -10.63 -5.67
CA ALA A 56 2.27 -11.51 -6.76
C ALA A 56 3.80 -11.54 -6.91
N LEU A 57 4.47 -10.38 -6.88
CA LEU A 57 5.94 -10.32 -6.93
C LEU A 57 6.59 -11.01 -5.74
N ALA A 58 6.02 -10.88 -4.53
CA ALA A 58 6.53 -11.58 -3.36
C ALA A 58 6.35 -13.10 -3.46
N GLN A 59 5.25 -13.56 -4.05
CA GLN A 59 5.03 -14.98 -4.35
C GLN A 59 6.04 -15.48 -5.39
N LEU A 60 6.21 -14.75 -6.49
CA LEU A 60 7.15 -15.08 -7.55
C LEU A 60 8.60 -15.20 -7.04
N SER A 61 9.03 -14.23 -6.21
CA SER A 61 10.34 -14.27 -5.58
C SER A 61 10.57 -15.57 -4.78
N ARG A 62 9.56 -16.00 -4.01
CA ARG A 62 9.63 -17.25 -3.24
C ARG A 62 9.61 -18.50 -4.14
N MET A 63 8.74 -18.53 -5.14
CA MET A 63 8.64 -19.65 -6.09
C MET A 63 9.97 -19.88 -6.82
N GLN A 64 10.65 -18.80 -7.19
CA GLN A 64 11.94 -18.85 -7.88
C GLN A 64 13.15 -18.90 -6.93
N ARG A 65 12.92 -18.95 -5.60
CA ARG A 65 13.96 -18.95 -4.57
C ARG A 65 14.94 -17.77 -4.68
N LEU A 66 14.42 -16.58 -5.05
CA LEU A 66 15.21 -15.36 -5.17
C LEU A 66 15.35 -14.67 -3.81
N ASP A 67 16.49 -14.07 -3.54
CA ASP A 67 16.68 -13.20 -2.35
C ASP A 67 16.20 -11.77 -2.63
N ILE A 68 14.98 -11.64 -3.16
CA ILE A 68 14.33 -10.34 -3.41
C ILE A 68 13.23 -10.14 -2.37
N ARG A 69 13.40 -9.14 -1.53
CA ARG A 69 12.40 -8.73 -0.53
C ARG A 69 11.43 -7.72 -1.12
N ILE A 70 10.17 -7.85 -0.77
CA ILE A 70 9.11 -6.94 -1.22
C ILE A 70 8.44 -6.33 0.02
N THR A 71 8.40 -5.01 0.13
CA THR A 71 7.70 -4.29 1.19
C THR A 71 6.57 -3.45 0.63
N ASP A 72 5.34 -3.75 1.04
CA ASP A 72 4.14 -2.99 0.72
C ASP A 72 3.80 -2.04 1.89
N ILE A 73 3.98 -0.75 1.66
CA ILE A 73 3.76 0.31 2.63
C ILE A 73 2.38 0.91 2.39
N ARG A 74 1.49 0.77 3.36
CA ARG A 74 0.08 1.19 3.29
C ARG A 74 -0.23 2.31 4.28
N PRO A 75 0.05 3.57 3.96
CA PRO A 75 -0.35 4.69 4.81
C PRO A 75 -1.85 4.95 4.72
N GLY A 76 -2.39 5.59 5.78
CA GLY A 76 -3.65 6.30 5.74
C GLY A 76 -3.46 7.73 5.23
N PHE A 77 -4.21 8.70 5.77
CA PHE A 77 -4.07 10.11 5.37
C PHE A 77 -2.79 10.71 5.93
N VAL A 78 -1.98 11.25 5.03
CA VAL A 78 -0.71 11.93 5.36
C VAL A 78 -0.83 13.38 4.91
N ASP A 79 -0.46 14.31 5.77
CA ASP A 79 -0.48 15.76 5.51
C ASP A 79 0.55 16.12 4.44
N THR A 80 0.10 16.15 3.21
CA THR A 80 0.92 16.44 2.03
C THR A 80 0.12 17.26 1.01
N PRO A 81 0.76 17.99 0.10
CA PRO A 81 0.06 18.71 -0.98
C PRO A 81 -0.82 17.83 -1.90
N LEU A 82 -0.69 16.50 -1.81
CA LEU A 82 -1.54 15.55 -2.54
C LEU A 82 -2.98 15.53 -2.01
N LEU A 83 -3.19 15.84 -0.73
CA LEU A 83 -4.53 15.94 -0.17
C LEU A 83 -5.18 17.25 -0.61
N ARG A 84 -6.43 17.14 -1.07
CA ARG A 84 -7.26 18.31 -1.33
C ARG A 84 -7.67 18.97 0.00
N GLU A 85 -8.09 20.23 -0.05
CA GLU A 85 -8.64 20.90 1.12
C GLU A 85 -9.79 20.09 1.74
N GLY A 86 -9.75 19.95 3.07
CA GLY A 86 -10.76 19.17 3.81
C GLY A 86 -10.26 18.70 5.16
N LYS A 87 -11.20 18.22 6.00
CA LYS A 87 -10.88 17.59 7.28
C LYS A 87 -10.73 16.09 7.09
N TYR A 88 -9.52 15.59 7.21
CA TYR A 88 -9.23 14.16 7.09
C TYR A 88 -9.10 13.52 8.48
N PRO A 89 -9.73 12.35 8.71
CA PRO A 89 -9.61 11.66 9.99
C PRO A 89 -8.20 11.13 10.19
N MET A 90 -7.71 11.21 11.43
CA MET A 90 -6.42 10.63 11.84
C MET A 90 -5.24 11.06 10.97
N LEU A 91 -5.25 12.33 10.51
CA LEU A 91 -4.19 12.90 9.68
C LEU A 91 -2.82 12.73 10.33
N MET A 92 -1.83 12.29 9.56
CA MET A 92 -0.48 12.01 10.04
C MET A 92 0.52 13.00 9.47
N ARG A 93 1.50 13.39 10.29
CA ARG A 93 2.63 14.21 9.84
C ARG A 93 3.59 13.39 8.99
N PRO A 94 4.09 13.93 7.85
CA PRO A 94 5.00 13.23 6.93
C PRO A 94 6.24 12.64 7.62
N GLU A 95 6.83 13.39 8.57
CA GLU A 95 8.06 12.97 9.25
C GLU A 95 7.84 11.71 10.08
N LYS A 96 6.68 11.61 10.77
CA LYS A 96 6.32 10.38 11.52
C LYS A 96 6.09 9.20 10.60
N VAL A 97 5.51 9.44 9.42
CA VAL A 97 5.31 8.40 8.41
C VAL A 97 6.65 7.93 7.86
N ALA A 98 7.54 8.86 7.49
CA ALA A 98 8.88 8.55 6.99
C ALA A 98 9.69 7.71 7.99
N THR A 99 9.73 8.11 9.26
CA THR A 99 10.42 7.34 10.32
C THR A 99 9.90 5.90 10.41
N ARG A 100 8.58 5.69 10.29
CA ARG A 100 7.98 4.36 10.32
C ARG A 100 8.29 3.53 9.07
N ILE A 101 8.37 4.19 7.91
CA ILE A 101 8.78 3.55 6.66
C ILE A 101 10.21 3.04 6.79
N VAL A 102 11.15 3.89 7.18
CA VAL A 102 12.57 3.51 7.36
C VAL A 102 12.68 2.31 8.29
N ARG A 103 12.07 2.36 9.46
CA ARG A 103 12.09 1.24 10.42
C ARG A 103 11.49 -0.05 9.84
N ALA A 104 10.44 0.06 9.02
CA ALA A 104 9.83 -1.11 8.38
C ALA A 104 10.76 -1.73 7.32
N LEU A 105 11.50 -0.90 6.61
CA LEU A 105 12.50 -1.35 5.62
C LEU A 105 13.70 -2.02 6.31
N GLU A 106 14.23 -1.45 7.36
CA GLU A 106 15.29 -2.04 8.19
C GLU A 106 14.88 -3.41 8.73
N GLN A 107 13.64 -3.54 9.19
CA GLN A 107 13.05 -4.79 9.68
C GLN A 107 12.60 -5.74 8.56
N ARG A 108 12.80 -5.38 7.29
CA ARG A 108 12.40 -6.16 6.11
C ARG A 108 10.93 -6.63 6.14
N LYS A 109 10.03 -5.80 6.66
CA LYS A 109 8.60 -6.13 6.76
C LYS A 109 7.99 -6.32 5.40
N ARG A 110 7.23 -7.41 5.23
CA ARG A 110 6.50 -7.70 3.98
C ARG A 110 5.40 -6.67 3.72
N ARG A 111 4.69 -6.26 4.78
CA ARG A 111 3.58 -5.31 4.71
C ARG A 111 3.53 -4.48 5.98
N ILE A 112 3.25 -3.20 5.83
CA ILE A 112 3.02 -2.32 6.98
C ILE A 112 1.86 -1.37 6.69
N VAL A 113 0.90 -1.30 7.61
CA VAL A 113 -0.11 -0.23 7.67
C VAL A 113 0.41 0.83 8.63
N ILE A 114 0.46 2.07 8.20
CA ILE A 114 0.86 3.23 8.99
C ILE A 114 -0.38 4.07 9.29
N ASP A 115 -0.79 4.31 10.54
CA ASP A 115 -0.23 3.89 11.83
C ASP A 115 -1.08 2.75 12.46
N ARG A 116 -0.92 2.51 13.80
CA ARG A 116 -1.69 1.48 14.52
C ARG A 116 -3.20 1.68 14.45
N ARG A 117 -3.67 2.93 14.49
CA ARG A 117 -5.11 3.27 14.38
C ARG A 117 -5.67 2.81 13.04
N TYR A 118 -4.94 3.07 11.95
CA TYR A 118 -5.31 2.58 10.64
C TYR A 118 -5.18 1.06 10.50
N ALA A 119 -4.22 0.44 11.18
CA ALA A 119 -4.10 -1.02 11.18
C ALA A 119 -5.34 -1.69 11.81
N VAL A 120 -5.82 -1.14 12.94
CA VAL A 120 -7.07 -1.59 13.59
C VAL A 120 -8.28 -1.34 12.66
N LEU A 121 -8.39 -0.14 12.09
CA LEU A 121 -9.46 0.19 11.16
C LEU A 121 -9.50 -0.79 9.97
N VAL A 122 -8.37 -1.02 9.33
CA VAL A 122 -8.25 -1.93 8.18
C VAL A 122 -8.56 -3.37 8.57
N PHE A 123 -8.18 -3.79 9.77
CA PHE A 123 -8.54 -5.11 10.28
C PHE A 123 -10.07 -5.30 10.29
N PHE A 124 -10.80 -4.35 10.90
CA PHE A 124 -12.27 -4.42 10.92
C PHE A 124 -12.89 -4.25 9.53
N TRP A 125 -12.37 -3.34 8.69
CA TRP A 125 -12.86 -3.19 7.32
C TRP A 125 -12.84 -4.49 6.53
N ARG A 126 -11.81 -5.29 6.70
CA ARG A 126 -11.66 -6.57 5.99
C ARG A 126 -12.70 -7.60 6.42
N LEU A 127 -13.21 -7.51 7.63
CA LEU A 127 -14.25 -8.41 8.16
C LEU A 127 -15.65 -8.06 7.66
N ILE A 128 -15.88 -6.81 7.21
CA ILE A 128 -17.18 -6.39 6.71
C ILE A 128 -17.46 -7.09 5.37
N PRO A 129 -18.57 -7.85 5.24
CA PRO A 129 -18.97 -8.43 3.97
C PRO A 129 -19.21 -7.36 2.89
N GLU A 130 -19.02 -7.70 1.61
CA GLU A 130 -19.13 -6.73 0.52
C GLU A 130 -20.52 -6.13 0.41
N TRP A 131 -21.56 -6.95 0.53
CA TRP A 131 -22.96 -6.48 0.49
C TRP A 131 -23.29 -5.46 1.57
N LEU A 132 -22.63 -5.52 2.73
CA LEU A 132 -22.79 -4.54 3.81
C LEU A 132 -21.93 -3.31 3.55
N TRP A 133 -20.68 -3.51 3.07
CA TRP A 133 -19.77 -2.44 2.74
C TRP A 133 -20.35 -1.46 1.71
N GLU A 134 -20.99 -1.97 0.67
CA GLU A 134 -21.64 -1.19 -0.40
C GLU A 134 -22.75 -0.27 0.11
N ARG A 135 -23.38 -0.61 1.25
CA ARG A 135 -24.44 0.19 1.88
C ARG A 135 -23.93 1.25 2.86
N LEU A 136 -22.64 1.16 3.24
CA LEU A 136 -22.09 2.10 4.20
C LEU A 136 -21.75 3.45 3.52
N PRO A 137 -22.21 4.58 4.08
CA PRO A 137 -21.92 5.90 3.54
C PRO A 137 -20.51 6.35 3.92
N ILE A 138 -19.49 5.65 3.39
CA ILE A 138 -18.09 5.95 3.69
C ILE A 138 -17.68 7.22 2.95
N ARG A 139 -17.53 8.29 3.71
CA ARG A 139 -17.03 9.57 3.21
C ARG A 139 -15.52 9.66 3.50
N THR A 140 -14.76 10.09 2.51
CA THR A 140 -13.31 10.29 2.62
C THR A 140 -12.94 11.75 2.93
N LYS A 141 -13.98 12.59 3.11
CA LYS A 141 -13.87 14.00 3.48
C LYS A 141 -14.79 14.29 4.65
#